data_d6a6bc9ba26c74ed680aa047460170ce
#
_entry.id   d6a6bc9ba26c74ed680aa047460170ce
#
_cell.length_a   1.000
_cell.length_b   1.000
_cell.length_c   1.000
_cell.angle_alpha   90.00
_cell.angle_beta   90.00
_cell.angle_gamma   90.00
#
_symmetry.space_group_name_H-M   'P 1'
#
loop_
_entity.id
_entity.type
_entity.pdbx_description
1 polymer ?
#
loop_
_entity_poly.entity_id
_entity_poly.type
_entity_poly.pdbx_seq_one_letter_code
_entity_poly.pdbx_strand_id
1 'polypeptide(L)'
;MKSIQQTRDEFFRLMADNGFESTGSADYDGNVIFAREWTRTCQVVWYGEHASTYRVTARISFGTPLIQLYENGRPLGQRDYSSPRRAMNAIREIVRCAGYAM
;
A
#
# COMPACT_ATOMS: atom_id res chain seq x y z
N MET A 1 -25.24 6.01 4.94
CA MET A 1 -24.07 6.28 4.05
C MET A 1 -22.94 6.87 4.86
N LYS A 2 -21.74 6.34 4.71
CA LYS A 2 -20.57 6.87 5.42
C LYS A 2 -20.10 8.17 4.77
N SER A 3 -19.70 9.13 5.59
CA SER A 3 -19.08 10.35 5.10
C SER A 3 -17.66 10.05 4.57
N ILE A 4 -17.10 10.97 3.79
CA ILE A 4 -15.72 10.87 3.32
C ILE A 4 -14.76 10.76 4.51
N GLN A 5 -14.99 11.52 5.57
CA GLN A 5 -14.16 11.48 6.77
C GLN A 5 -14.20 10.11 7.46
N GLN A 6 -15.38 9.51 7.58
CA GLN A 6 -15.52 8.17 8.15
C GLN A 6 -14.79 7.13 7.31
N THR A 7 -14.87 7.23 5.99
CA THR A 7 -14.18 6.34 5.06
C THR A 7 -12.66 6.49 5.20
N ARG A 8 -12.16 7.72 5.29
CA ARG A 8 -10.74 7.98 5.52
C ARG A 8 -10.25 7.38 6.83
N ASP A 9 -11.00 7.58 7.91
CA ASP A 9 -10.65 7.05 9.23
C ASP A 9 -10.58 5.53 9.22
N GLU A 10 -11.50 4.89 8.52
CA GLU A 10 -11.50 3.43 8.36
C GLU A 10 -10.27 2.95 7.58
N PHE A 11 -9.87 3.65 6.51
CA PHE A 11 -8.65 3.35 5.78
C PHE A 11 -7.41 3.49 6.66
N PHE A 12 -7.31 4.57 7.43
CA PHE A 12 -6.17 4.76 8.32
C PHE A 12 -6.03 3.59 9.30
N ARG A 13 -7.14 3.13 9.87
CA ARG A 13 -7.14 2.00 10.79
C ARG A 13 -6.77 0.69 10.11
N LEU A 14 -7.40 0.37 8.98
CA LEU A 14 -7.14 -0.87 8.25
C LEU A 14 -5.71 -0.94 7.72
N MET A 15 -5.19 0.16 7.21
CA MET A 15 -3.82 0.20 6.72
C MET A 15 -2.82 0.02 7.86
N ALA A 16 -3.04 0.68 8.99
CA ALA A 16 -2.19 0.50 10.17
C ALA A 16 -2.22 -0.94 10.68
N ASP A 17 -3.41 -1.55 10.74
CA ASP A 17 -3.58 -2.94 11.17
C ASP A 17 -2.84 -3.92 10.26
N ASN A 18 -2.59 -3.54 9.01
CA ASN A 18 -1.89 -4.35 8.03
C ASN A 18 -0.43 -3.91 7.79
N GLY A 19 0.12 -3.13 8.70
CA GLY A 19 1.53 -2.75 8.69
C GLY A 19 1.89 -1.60 7.76
N PHE A 20 0.92 -0.92 7.17
CA PHE A 20 1.14 0.28 6.38
C PHE A 20 1.10 1.51 7.27
N GLU A 21 2.02 2.42 7.04
CA GLU A 21 2.09 3.70 7.76
C GLU A 21 1.69 4.83 6.83
N SER A 22 0.97 5.82 7.36
CA SER A 22 0.69 7.04 6.61
C SER A 22 1.98 7.82 6.41
N THR A 23 2.23 8.25 5.18
CA THR A 23 3.41 9.06 4.87
C THR A 23 3.24 10.52 5.29
N GLY A 24 2.02 10.90 5.70
CA GLY A 24 1.70 12.29 5.99
C GLY A 24 1.52 13.14 4.73
N SER A 25 1.66 12.54 3.56
CA SER A 25 1.50 13.24 2.29
C SER A 25 0.06 13.10 1.80
N ALA A 26 -0.51 14.21 1.37
CA ALA A 26 -1.76 14.23 0.61
C ALA A 26 -1.48 15.08 -0.63
N ASP A 27 -1.98 14.62 -1.78
CA ASP A 27 -1.86 15.43 -2.99
C ASP A 27 -2.99 16.46 -3.07
N TYR A 28 -3.01 17.25 -4.14
CA TYR A 28 -4.01 18.31 -4.31
C TYR A 28 -5.45 17.82 -4.34
N ASP A 29 -5.67 16.54 -4.68
CA ASP A 29 -6.99 15.95 -4.77
C ASP A 29 -7.43 15.31 -3.44
N GLY A 30 -6.64 15.48 -2.39
CA GLY A 30 -6.93 14.92 -1.07
C GLY A 30 -6.68 13.41 -0.96
N ASN A 31 -5.94 12.84 -1.90
CA ASN A 31 -5.56 11.43 -1.85
C ASN A 31 -4.55 11.21 -0.73
N VAL A 32 -4.63 10.06 -0.07
CA VAL A 32 -3.69 9.69 0.99
C VAL A 32 -2.74 8.62 0.49
N ILE A 33 -1.51 8.66 1.00
CA ILE A 33 -0.46 7.71 0.63
C ILE A 33 0.01 6.99 1.87
N PHE A 34 -0.01 5.67 1.80
CA PHE A 34 0.51 4.78 2.85
C PHE A 34 1.70 4.01 2.30
N ALA A 35 2.58 3.58 3.19
CA ALA A 35 3.77 2.82 2.81
C ALA A 35 4.05 1.70 3.80
N ARG A 36 4.57 0.60 3.27
CA ARG A 36 5.12 -0.50 4.06
C ARG A 36 6.40 -0.98 3.41
N GLU A 37 7.39 -1.30 4.23
CA GLU A 37 8.68 -1.79 3.74
C GLU A 37 8.85 -3.26 4.07
N TRP A 38 9.46 -4.00 3.14
CA TRP A 38 9.89 -5.37 3.34
C TRP A 38 11.38 -5.46 3.09
N THR A 39 12.05 -6.26 3.91
CA THR A 39 13.47 -6.55 3.73
C THR A 39 13.61 -7.98 3.24
N ARG A 40 14.36 -8.16 2.15
CA ARG A 40 14.72 -9.48 1.63
C ARG A 40 16.22 -9.66 1.75
N THR A 41 16.62 -10.84 2.23
CA THR A 41 18.03 -11.19 2.35
C THR A 41 18.37 -12.20 1.28
N CYS A 42 19.42 -11.91 0.50
CA CYS A 42 19.95 -12.80 -0.51
C CYS A 42 21.37 -13.18 -0.16
N GLN A 43 21.73 -14.45 -0.40
CA GLN A 43 23.12 -14.91 -0.33
C GLN A 43 23.81 -14.53 -1.63
N VAL A 44 24.90 -13.76 -1.52
CA VAL A 44 25.76 -13.43 -2.67
C VAL A 44 27.05 -14.20 -2.50
N VAL A 45 27.42 -15.01 -3.49
CA VAL A 45 28.55 -15.93 -3.44
C VAL A 45 29.87 -15.28 -3.01
N TRP A 46 30.08 -14.05 -3.43
CA TRP A 46 31.32 -13.32 -3.17
C TRP A 46 31.28 -12.40 -1.94
N TYR A 47 30.08 -12.04 -1.45
CA TYR A 47 29.93 -11.01 -0.43
C TYR A 47 29.15 -11.49 0.80
N GLY A 48 28.68 -12.75 0.82
CA GLY A 48 27.84 -13.25 1.88
C GLY A 48 26.40 -12.78 1.75
N GLU A 49 25.78 -12.42 2.87
CA GLU A 49 24.39 -11.97 2.87
C GLU A 49 24.27 -10.51 2.43
N HIS A 50 23.29 -10.25 1.58
CA HIS A 50 22.91 -8.91 1.17
C HIS A 50 21.42 -8.70 1.44
N ALA A 51 21.11 -7.65 2.20
CA ALA A 51 19.72 -7.29 2.51
C ALA A 51 19.29 -6.13 1.61
N SER A 52 18.14 -6.30 0.98
CA SER A 52 17.51 -5.26 0.16
C SER A 52 16.17 -4.88 0.75
N THR A 53 15.89 -3.59 0.83
CA THR A 53 14.62 -3.05 1.31
C THR A 53 13.76 -2.63 0.14
N TYR A 54 12.51 -3.10 0.15
CA TYR A 54 11.51 -2.76 -0.87
C TYR A 54 10.40 -1.97 -0.22
N ARG A 55 10.08 -0.81 -0.78
CA ARG A 55 9.01 0.05 -0.29
C ARG A 55 7.81 -0.03 -1.22
N VAL A 56 6.69 -0.50 -0.67
CA VAL A 56 5.42 -0.51 -1.39
C VAL A 56 4.59 0.67 -0.88
N THR A 57 4.14 1.49 -1.81
CA THR A 57 3.25 2.62 -1.49
C THR A 57 1.87 2.35 -2.07
N ALA A 58 0.85 2.71 -1.29
CA ALA A 58 -0.54 2.62 -1.68
C ALA A 58 -1.14 4.02 -1.70
N ARG A 59 -1.56 4.49 -2.87
CA ARG A 59 -2.25 5.75 -3.04
C ARG A 59 -3.75 5.47 -3.09
N ILE A 60 -4.49 6.10 -2.19
CA ILE A 60 -5.92 5.90 -2.07
C ILE A 60 -6.65 7.18 -2.46
N SER A 61 -7.46 7.08 -3.51
CA SER A 61 -8.27 8.17 -4.02
C SER A 61 -9.71 8.03 -3.53
N PHE A 62 -10.34 9.15 -3.17
CA PHE A 62 -11.70 9.16 -2.64
C PHE A 62 -12.73 9.75 -3.61
N GLY A 63 -12.34 10.71 -4.43
CA GLY A 63 -13.21 11.30 -5.43
C GLY A 63 -13.62 10.28 -6.49
N THR A 64 -12.62 9.62 -7.09
CA THR A 64 -12.81 8.40 -7.87
C THR A 64 -12.28 7.28 -7.00
N PRO A 65 -13.13 6.33 -6.52
CA PRO A 65 -12.69 5.30 -5.60
C PRO A 65 -11.69 4.33 -6.26
N LEU A 66 -10.41 4.61 -6.06
CA LEU A 66 -9.32 3.90 -6.73
C LEU A 66 -8.15 3.72 -5.76
N ILE A 67 -7.55 2.53 -5.79
CA ILE A 67 -6.26 2.29 -5.14
C ILE A 67 -5.21 2.03 -6.21
N GLN A 68 -4.02 2.60 -6.00
CA GLN A 68 -2.88 2.41 -6.88
C GLN A 68 -1.68 2.02 -6.02
N LEU A 69 -0.99 0.94 -6.41
CA LEU A 69 0.17 0.44 -5.68
C LEU A 69 1.44 0.58 -6.52
N TYR A 70 2.53 0.93 -5.83
CA TYR A 70 3.85 1.13 -6.44
C TYR A 70 4.91 0.42 -5.59
N GLU A 71 5.90 -0.16 -6.25
CA GLU A 71 7.09 -0.75 -5.62
C GLU A 71 8.30 0.09 -6.00
N ASN A 72 8.91 0.75 -5.02
CA ASN A 72 10.04 1.66 -5.27
C ASN A 72 9.75 2.65 -6.42
N GLY A 73 8.51 3.16 -6.47
CA GLY A 73 8.06 4.09 -7.51
C GLY A 73 7.57 3.45 -8.80
N ARG A 74 7.69 2.13 -8.95
CA ARG A 74 7.23 1.41 -10.14
C ARG A 74 5.81 0.87 -9.93
N PRO A 75 4.88 1.06 -10.88
CA PRO A 75 3.50 0.58 -10.72
C PRO A 75 3.44 -0.93 -10.55
N LEU A 76 2.69 -1.39 -9.54
CA LEU A 76 2.37 -2.80 -9.32
C LEU A 76 0.97 -3.14 -9.84
N GLY A 77 0.04 -2.23 -9.69
CA GLY A 77 -1.35 -2.44 -10.10
C GLY A 77 -2.28 -1.42 -9.52
N GLN A 78 -3.52 -1.46 -9.98
CA GLN A 78 -4.58 -0.61 -9.49
C GLN A 78 -5.91 -1.35 -9.50
N ARG A 79 -6.83 -0.93 -8.64
CA ARG A 79 -8.19 -1.47 -8.56
C ARG A 79 -9.15 -0.39 -8.11
N ASP A 80 -10.37 -0.45 -8.63
CA ASP A 80 -11.49 0.29 -8.06
C ASP A 80 -11.92 -0.40 -6.78
N TYR A 81 -12.51 0.34 -5.86
CA TYR A 81 -13.03 -0.24 -4.63
C TYR A 81 -14.42 0.31 -4.31
N SER A 82 -15.22 -0.50 -3.61
CA SER A 82 -16.55 -0.11 -3.13
C SER A 82 -16.59 0.14 -1.64
N SER A 83 -15.55 -0.30 -0.90
CA SER A 83 -15.43 -0.09 0.54
C SER A 83 -13.97 -0.22 0.95
N PRO A 84 -13.57 0.34 2.10
CA PRO A 84 -12.21 0.19 2.61
C PRO A 84 -11.79 -1.27 2.78
N ARG A 85 -12.69 -2.13 3.26
CA ARG A 85 -12.39 -3.56 3.42
C ARG A 85 -12.09 -4.24 2.09
N ARG A 86 -12.87 -3.95 1.05
CA ARG A 86 -12.62 -4.51 -0.28
C ARG A 86 -11.34 -3.96 -0.90
N ALA A 87 -11.05 -2.69 -0.65
CA ALA A 87 -9.79 -2.09 -1.06
C ALA A 87 -8.62 -2.82 -0.39
N MET A 88 -8.70 -3.13 0.91
CA MET A 88 -7.66 -3.85 1.62
C MET A 88 -7.44 -5.25 1.05
N ASN A 89 -8.52 -5.95 0.69
CA ASN A 89 -8.42 -7.26 0.06
C ASN A 89 -7.69 -7.18 -1.30
N ALA A 90 -7.99 -6.15 -2.09
CA ALA A 90 -7.32 -5.93 -3.37
C ALA A 90 -5.83 -5.59 -3.17
N ILE A 91 -5.50 -4.79 -2.17
CA ILE A 91 -4.11 -4.46 -1.82
C ILE A 91 -3.34 -5.73 -1.47
N ARG A 92 -3.92 -6.61 -0.62
CA ARG A 92 -3.29 -7.89 -0.27
C ARG A 92 -3.03 -8.75 -1.49
N GLU A 93 -4.01 -8.85 -2.38
CA GLU A 93 -3.88 -9.63 -3.60
C GLU A 93 -2.72 -9.13 -4.48
N ILE A 94 -2.67 -7.82 -4.72
CA ILE A 94 -1.62 -7.22 -5.54
C ILE A 94 -0.24 -7.41 -4.88
N VAL A 95 -0.14 -7.19 -3.57
CA VAL A 95 1.11 -7.32 -2.82
C VAL A 95 1.61 -8.78 -2.84
N ARG A 96 0.70 -9.74 -2.63
CA ARG A 96 1.05 -11.17 -2.69
C ARG A 96 1.51 -11.59 -4.07
N CYS A 97 0.84 -11.10 -5.12
CA CYS A 97 1.24 -11.37 -6.51
C CYS A 97 2.62 -10.80 -6.83
N ALA A 98 3.02 -9.73 -6.17
CA ALA A 98 4.36 -9.16 -6.28
C ALA A 98 5.42 -9.95 -5.48
N GLY A 99 5.00 -10.96 -4.71
CA GLY A 99 5.90 -11.83 -3.96
C GLY A 99 6.16 -11.43 -2.52
N TYR A 100 5.38 -10.52 -1.95
CA TYR A 100 5.53 -10.11 -0.56
C TYR A 100 4.57 -10.88 0.35
N ALA A 101 5.04 -11.20 1.55
CA ALA A 101 4.23 -11.84 2.57
C ALA A 101 3.28 -10.83 3.20
N MET A 102 2.00 -11.19 3.27
CA MET A 102 1.01 -10.31 3.85
C MET A 102 -0.21 -11.09 4.40
#